data_28dece311bd2bbe78950e4144b63570c
#
_entry.id   28dece311bd2bbe78950e4144b63570c
#
_cell.length_a   1.000
_cell.length_b   1.000
_cell.length_c   1.000
_cell.angle_alpha   90.00
_cell.angle_beta   90.00
_cell.angle_gamma   90.00
#
_symmetry.space_group_name_H-M   'P 1'
#
loop_
_entity.id
_entity.type
_entity.pdbx_description
1 polymer ?
#
loop_
_entity_poly.entity_id
_entity_poly.type
_entity_poly.pdbx_seq_one_letter_code
_entity_poly.pdbx_strand_id
1 'polypeptide(L)'
;NRCNTTSGVNVSIRNTGYLGVQDRVFLITSSNSVFSSSVVPPDMISGDTLMWITPVINAGSVYNLGGGMQFTIPAAMQTVTMNVIDSVFDLSGNFIDVYYDVFSYEVRCAYDPNDKHSSPLGVLAQHYTPINSELTYHINFQNTGNDTAYDVFILDTLDANLDPTTFMVLESSHPMAA
;
A
#
# COMPACT_ATOMS: atom_id res chain seq x y z
N ASN A 1 -5.00 2.38 3.77
CA ASN A 1 -4.02 1.40 3.27
C ASN A 1 -2.62 2.00 3.28
N ARG A 2 -1.62 1.19 3.59
CA ARG A 2 -0.22 1.61 3.60
C ARG A 2 0.39 1.51 2.21
N CYS A 3 1.38 2.35 1.92
CA CYS A 3 2.12 2.30 0.65
C CYS A 3 2.94 1.02 0.51
N ASN A 4 3.21 0.63 -0.73
CA ASN A 4 3.93 -0.60 -1.08
C ASN A 4 3.32 -1.87 -0.45
N THR A 5 2.02 -1.86 -0.19
CA THR A 5 1.30 -3.00 0.36
C THR A 5 0.27 -3.49 -0.64
N THR A 6 -0.13 -4.73 -0.45
CA THR A 6 -1.28 -5.30 -1.17
C THR A 6 -2.55 -4.92 -0.43
N SER A 7 -3.52 -4.37 -1.14
CA SER A 7 -4.84 -4.03 -0.61
C SER A 7 -5.89 -4.98 -1.15
N GLY A 8 -6.74 -5.49 -0.26
CA GLY A 8 -7.89 -6.30 -0.61
C GLY A 8 -9.12 -5.45 -0.95
N VAL A 9 -9.78 -5.77 -2.05
CA VAL A 9 -11.04 -5.16 -2.47
C VAL A 9 -12.09 -6.26 -2.65
N ASN A 10 -13.31 -6.00 -2.17
CA ASN A 10 -14.45 -6.90 -2.34
C ASN A 10 -15.55 -6.17 -3.11
N VAL A 11 -16.07 -6.80 -4.15
CA VAL A 11 -17.25 -6.34 -4.86
C VAL A 11 -18.34 -7.38 -4.69
N SER A 12 -19.51 -6.95 -4.22
CA SER A 12 -20.69 -7.78 -4.02
C SER A 12 -21.84 -7.23 -4.84
N ILE A 13 -22.49 -8.08 -5.59
CA ILE A 13 -23.63 -7.74 -6.44
C ILE A 13 -24.88 -8.39 -5.84
N ARG A 14 -25.92 -7.62 -5.65
CA ARG A 14 -27.20 -8.11 -5.15
C ARG A 14 -28.30 -7.95 -6.19
N ASN A 15 -28.88 -9.04 -6.61
CA ASN A 15 -30.07 -9.02 -7.44
C ASN A 15 -31.31 -8.72 -6.56
N THR A 16 -31.81 -7.48 -6.64
CA THR A 16 -33.03 -7.06 -5.94
C THR A 16 -34.31 -7.22 -6.78
N GLY A 17 -34.17 -7.68 -8.02
CA GLY A 17 -35.27 -7.95 -8.92
C GLY A 17 -36.02 -9.27 -8.62
N TYR A 18 -36.95 -9.61 -9.47
CA TYR A 18 -37.80 -10.81 -9.35
C TYR A 18 -37.38 -11.97 -10.25
N LEU A 19 -36.46 -11.73 -11.18
CA LEU A 19 -35.97 -12.72 -12.14
C LEU A 19 -34.49 -12.97 -11.96
N GLY A 20 -33.98 -14.09 -12.41
CA GLY A 20 -32.54 -14.34 -12.53
C GLY A 20 -31.93 -13.45 -13.59
N VAL A 21 -30.74 -12.93 -13.31
CA VAL A 21 -29.96 -12.08 -14.22
C VAL A 21 -28.54 -12.57 -14.36
N GLN A 22 -27.85 -12.11 -15.39
CA GLN A 22 -26.42 -12.27 -15.57
C GLN A 22 -25.79 -10.92 -15.81
N ASP A 23 -24.73 -10.61 -15.06
CA ASP A 23 -24.15 -9.29 -15.08
C ASP A 23 -22.76 -9.29 -15.72
N ARG A 24 -22.42 -8.18 -16.35
CA ARG A 24 -21.06 -7.86 -16.77
C ARG A 24 -20.55 -6.73 -15.90
N VAL A 25 -19.59 -7.08 -15.06
CA VAL A 25 -19.05 -6.16 -14.04
C VAL A 25 -17.69 -5.69 -14.48
N PHE A 26 -17.55 -4.38 -14.57
CA PHE A 26 -16.29 -3.73 -14.88
C PHE A 26 -15.76 -3.04 -13.61
N LEU A 27 -14.51 -3.29 -13.29
CA LEU A 27 -13.78 -2.55 -12.26
C LEU A 27 -12.67 -1.76 -12.96
N ILE A 28 -12.78 -0.45 -12.91
CA ILE A 28 -11.82 0.46 -13.51
C ILE A 28 -11.01 1.07 -12.37
N THR A 29 -9.72 0.75 -12.33
CA THR A 29 -8.82 1.21 -11.29
C THR A 29 -8.12 2.49 -11.72
N SER A 30 -7.76 3.33 -10.75
CA SER A 30 -6.86 4.45 -11.05
C SER A 30 -5.48 3.92 -11.45
N SER A 31 -4.75 4.67 -12.27
CA SER A 31 -3.40 4.34 -12.75
C SER A 31 -2.37 4.05 -11.66
N ASN A 32 -2.72 4.32 -10.41
CA ASN A 32 -1.88 4.16 -9.23
C ASN A 32 -2.09 2.82 -8.49
N SER A 33 -2.90 1.92 -9.05
CA SER A 33 -3.11 0.59 -8.48
C SER A 33 -3.01 -0.47 -9.57
N VAL A 34 -2.26 -1.52 -9.27
CA VAL A 34 -2.04 -2.62 -10.20
C VAL A 34 -2.72 -3.87 -9.66
N PHE A 35 -3.63 -4.45 -10.45
CA PHE A 35 -4.24 -5.73 -10.12
C PHE A 35 -3.18 -6.82 -9.99
N SER A 36 -3.25 -7.58 -8.95
CA SER A 36 -2.30 -8.64 -8.61
C SER A 36 -2.93 -10.03 -8.71
N SER A 37 -4.07 -10.23 -8.06
CA SER A 37 -4.77 -11.52 -8.05
C SER A 37 -6.21 -11.38 -7.57
N SER A 38 -7.02 -12.40 -7.83
CA SER A 38 -8.37 -12.58 -7.25
C SER A 38 -8.72 -14.05 -7.14
N VAL A 39 -9.66 -14.38 -6.25
CA VAL A 39 -10.19 -15.75 -6.11
C VAL A 39 -10.99 -16.13 -7.33
N VAL A 40 -11.81 -15.21 -7.85
CA VAL A 40 -12.48 -15.34 -9.14
C VAL A 40 -11.69 -14.53 -10.16
N PRO A 41 -10.97 -15.15 -11.09
CA PRO A 41 -10.19 -14.40 -12.06
C PRO A 41 -11.11 -13.59 -12.98
N PRO A 42 -10.70 -12.41 -13.42
CA PRO A 42 -11.45 -11.65 -14.42
C PRO A 42 -11.45 -12.40 -15.77
N ASP A 43 -12.57 -12.31 -16.48
CA ASP A 43 -12.69 -12.85 -17.83
C ASP A 43 -11.90 -12.02 -18.86
N MET A 44 -11.67 -10.74 -18.53
CA MET A 44 -10.87 -9.84 -19.37
C MET A 44 -10.08 -8.85 -18.51
N ILE A 45 -8.86 -8.57 -18.91
CA ILE A 45 -8.01 -7.49 -18.38
C ILE A 45 -7.55 -6.63 -19.56
N SER A 46 -7.82 -5.34 -19.50
CA SER A 46 -7.41 -4.38 -20.53
C SER A 46 -7.00 -3.06 -19.89
N GLY A 47 -5.69 -2.81 -19.80
CA GLY A 47 -5.15 -1.65 -19.09
C GLY A 47 -5.60 -1.65 -17.62
N ASP A 48 -6.24 -0.56 -17.21
CA ASP A 48 -6.75 -0.39 -15.84
C ASP A 48 -8.16 -0.97 -15.64
N THR A 49 -8.70 -1.68 -16.64
CA THR A 49 -10.05 -2.24 -16.61
C THR A 49 -10.02 -3.75 -16.49
N LEU A 50 -10.72 -4.25 -15.50
CA LEU A 50 -10.99 -5.65 -15.25
C LEU A 50 -12.47 -5.92 -15.52
N MET A 51 -12.82 -7.05 -16.14
CA MET A 51 -14.21 -7.40 -16.42
C MET A 51 -14.49 -8.83 -16.02
N TRP A 52 -15.66 -9.04 -15.43
CA TRP A 52 -16.21 -10.35 -15.08
C TRP A 52 -17.59 -10.53 -15.70
N ILE A 53 -17.89 -11.75 -16.09
CA ILE A 53 -19.23 -12.20 -16.44
C ILE A 53 -19.71 -13.07 -15.28
N THR A 54 -20.76 -12.66 -14.59
CA THR A 54 -21.26 -13.42 -13.42
C THR A 54 -21.96 -14.70 -13.87
N PRO A 55 -22.04 -15.72 -13.02
CA PRO A 55 -23.05 -16.75 -13.19
C PRO A 55 -24.45 -16.13 -13.02
N VAL A 56 -25.49 -16.89 -13.27
CA VAL A 56 -26.88 -16.46 -13.03
C VAL A 56 -27.05 -16.10 -11.55
N ILE A 57 -27.42 -14.86 -11.28
CA ILE A 57 -27.75 -14.37 -9.94
C ILE A 57 -29.27 -14.42 -9.78
N ASN A 58 -29.74 -15.36 -8.98
CA ASN A 58 -31.18 -15.51 -8.74
C ASN A 58 -31.77 -14.33 -7.98
N ALA A 59 -33.07 -14.10 -8.12
CA ALA A 59 -33.78 -13.06 -7.38
C ALA A 59 -33.49 -13.13 -5.87
N GLY A 60 -33.18 -12.00 -5.28
CA GLY A 60 -32.86 -11.84 -3.86
C GLY A 60 -31.49 -12.36 -3.43
N SER A 61 -30.71 -12.96 -4.33
CA SER A 61 -29.38 -13.51 -4.06
C SER A 61 -28.27 -12.46 -4.16
N VAL A 62 -27.15 -12.77 -3.50
CA VAL A 62 -25.91 -11.98 -3.56
C VAL A 62 -24.83 -12.84 -4.23
N TYR A 63 -24.11 -12.25 -5.16
CA TYR A 63 -22.91 -12.81 -5.74
C TYR A 63 -21.68 -11.98 -5.35
N ASN A 64 -20.67 -12.65 -4.82
CA ASN A 64 -19.41 -11.99 -4.49
C ASN A 64 -18.39 -12.27 -5.59
N LEU A 65 -17.88 -11.23 -6.21
CA LEU A 65 -16.82 -11.27 -7.22
C LEU A 65 -15.45 -11.67 -6.64
N GLY A 66 -15.47 -12.55 -5.67
CA GLY A 66 -14.30 -13.05 -5.00
C GLY A 66 -13.89 -12.21 -3.81
N GLY A 67 -14.01 -12.79 -2.62
CA GLY A 67 -13.32 -12.25 -1.45
C GLY A 67 -11.83 -12.22 -1.75
N GLY A 68 -11.24 -11.02 -1.73
CA GLY A 68 -9.82 -10.88 -1.83
C GLY A 68 -9.24 -10.60 -3.21
N MET A 69 -9.90 -9.77 -4.04
CA MET A 69 -9.16 -9.10 -5.11
C MET A 69 -8.01 -8.31 -4.50
N GLN A 70 -6.80 -8.57 -4.98
CA GLN A 70 -5.59 -7.94 -4.46
C GLN A 70 -5.04 -6.94 -5.46
N PHE A 71 -4.71 -5.76 -4.98
CA PHE A 71 -4.09 -4.71 -5.76
C PHE A 71 -2.78 -4.28 -5.09
N THR A 72 -1.73 -4.20 -5.86
CA THR A 72 -0.49 -3.55 -5.42
C THR A 72 -0.63 -2.06 -5.60
N ILE A 73 -0.37 -1.31 -4.55
CA ILE A 73 -0.44 0.14 -4.52
C ILE A 73 1.00 0.65 -4.48
N PRO A 74 1.52 1.18 -5.60
CA PRO A 74 2.82 1.82 -5.59
C PRO A 74 2.74 3.17 -4.89
N ALA A 75 3.85 3.56 -4.33
CA ALA A 75 4.23 4.87 -3.80
C ALA A 75 3.19 5.77 -3.09
N ALA A 76 3.73 6.53 -2.21
CA ALA A 76 3.23 7.38 -1.17
C ALA A 76 2.14 8.38 -1.56
N MET A 77 1.26 8.66 -0.58
CA MET A 77 0.42 9.86 -0.51
C MET A 77 -0.52 10.09 -1.71
N GLN A 78 -1.21 9.06 -2.16
CA GLN A 78 -2.14 9.19 -3.28
C GLN A 78 -3.52 8.66 -2.88
N THR A 79 -4.54 9.27 -3.45
CA THR A 79 -5.89 8.72 -3.40
C THR A 79 -6.04 7.70 -4.52
N VAL A 80 -6.38 6.46 -4.15
CA VAL A 80 -6.76 5.42 -5.11
C VAL A 80 -8.26 5.45 -5.27
N THR A 81 -8.72 5.57 -6.51
CA THR A 81 -10.14 5.55 -6.87
C THR A 81 -10.42 4.34 -7.74
N MET A 82 -11.51 3.67 -7.45
CA MET A 82 -12.01 2.54 -8.24
C MET A 82 -13.47 2.78 -8.59
N ASN A 83 -13.78 2.64 -9.88
CA ASN A 83 -15.13 2.75 -10.40
C ASN A 83 -15.64 1.35 -10.74
N VAL A 84 -16.84 1.04 -10.29
CA VAL A 84 -17.55 -0.19 -10.62
C VAL A 84 -18.68 0.15 -11.57
N ILE A 85 -18.77 -0.57 -12.67
CA ILE A 85 -19.89 -0.50 -13.62
C ILE A 85 -20.48 -1.90 -13.70
N ASP A 86 -21.73 -2.02 -13.35
CA ASP A 86 -22.47 -3.27 -13.40
C ASP A 86 -23.56 -3.19 -14.45
N SER A 87 -23.39 -3.94 -15.54
CA SER A 87 -24.33 -4.01 -16.65
C SER A 87 -25.14 -5.29 -16.55
N VAL A 88 -26.44 -5.18 -16.34
CA VAL A 88 -27.37 -6.26 -16.07
C VAL A 88 -28.04 -6.76 -17.35
N PHE A 89 -28.09 -8.06 -17.53
CA PHE A 89 -28.71 -8.71 -18.69
C PHE A 89 -29.73 -9.77 -18.24
N ASP A 90 -30.78 -9.95 -19.03
CA ASP A 90 -31.65 -11.11 -18.86
C ASP A 90 -30.96 -12.42 -19.33
N LEU A 91 -31.59 -13.54 -19.06
CA LEU A 91 -31.05 -14.87 -19.45
C LEU A 91 -31.06 -15.12 -20.97
N SER A 92 -31.68 -14.23 -21.74
CA SER A 92 -31.64 -14.24 -23.21
C SER A 92 -30.53 -13.36 -23.76
N GLY A 93 -29.78 -12.66 -22.88
CA GLY A 93 -28.70 -11.76 -23.23
C GLY A 93 -29.12 -10.34 -23.59
N ASN A 94 -30.39 -9.97 -23.32
CA ASN A 94 -30.86 -8.61 -23.56
C ASN A 94 -30.43 -7.71 -22.39
N PHE A 95 -29.94 -6.51 -22.69
CA PHE A 95 -29.59 -5.51 -21.70
C PHE A 95 -30.84 -5.03 -20.95
N ILE A 96 -30.77 -4.97 -19.62
CA ILE A 96 -31.83 -4.50 -18.73
C ILE A 96 -31.50 -3.12 -18.19
N ASP A 97 -30.33 -3.00 -17.50
CA ASP A 97 -29.97 -1.79 -16.77
C ASP A 97 -28.45 -1.71 -16.52
N VAL A 98 -28.00 -0.56 -16.04
CA VAL A 98 -26.60 -0.35 -15.64
C VAL A 98 -26.52 0.42 -14.33
N TYR A 99 -25.68 -0.04 -13.41
CA TYR A 99 -25.40 0.58 -12.13
C TYR A 99 -23.96 1.02 -12.04
N TYR A 100 -23.75 2.13 -11.33
CA TYR A 100 -22.45 2.73 -11.14
C TYR A 100 -22.18 2.89 -9.65
N ASP A 101 -20.99 2.51 -9.22
CA ASP A 101 -20.50 2.77 -7.89
C ASP A 101 -19.05 3.24 -7.95
N VAL A 102 -18.66 4.06 -6.99
CA VAL A 102 -17.30 4.57 -6.89
C VAL A 102 -16.86 4.56 -5.44
N PHE A 103 -15.68 4.03 -5.20
CA PHE A 103 -15.05 4.16 -3.91
C PHE A 103 -13.63 4.68 -4.05
N SER A 104 -13.19 5.42 -3.05
CA SER A 104 -11.84 5.95 -2.96
C SER A 104 -11.29 5.80 -1.55
N TYR A 105 -10.00 5.64 -1.46
CA TYR A 105 -9.28 5.62 -0.19
C TYR A 105 -7.93 6.29 -0.31
N GLU A 106 -7.50 6.89 0.78
CA GLU A 106 -6.19 7.52 0.88
C GLU A 106 -5.13 6.47 1.23
N VAL A 107 -4.04 6.48 0.49
CA VAL A 107 -2.85 5.67 0.81
C VAL A 107 -2.01 6.43 1.82
N ARG A 108 -1.75 5.81 2.97
CA ARG A 108 -0.99 6.40 4.06
C ARG A 108 0.39 5.78 4.15
N CYS A 109 1.38 6.63 4.30
CA CYS A 109 2.78 6.23 4.39
C CYS A 109 3.48 7.00 5.49
N ALA A 110 4.19 6.27 6.34
CA ALA A 110 5.28 6.86 7.10
C ALA A 110 6.48 6.99 6.15
N TYR A 111 7.08 8.15 6.10
CA TYR A 111 8.30 8.40 5.35
C TYR A 111 9.33 9.03 6.28
N ASP A 112 10.49 8.41 6.33
CA ASP A 112 11.56 8.75 7.26
C ASP A 112 12.84 9.08 6.47
N PRO A 113 13.13 10.36 6.23
CA PRO A 113 14.40 10.80 5.69
C PRO A 113 15.45 10.74 6.81
N ASN A 114 16.30 9.71 6.74
CA ASN A 114 17.38 9.51 7.71
C ASN A 114 18.63 10.28 7.33
N ASP A 115 19.27 10.85 8.32
CA ASP A 115 20.60 11.46 8.20
C ASP A 115 21.50 10.99 9.35
N LYS A 116 22.75 10.69 9.02
CA LYS A 116 23.77 10.33 9.98
C LYS A 116 25.05 11.10 9.70
N HIS A 117 25.54 11.81 10.67
CA HIS A 117 26.84 12.49 10.60
C HIS A 117 27.67 12.25 11.85
N SER A 118 28.97 12.39 11.71
CA SER A 118 29.94 12.24 12.82
C SER A 118 30.59 13.57 13.18
N SER A 119 30.95 13.68 14.44
CA SER A 119 31.78 14.77 14.94
C SER A 119 32.93 14.18 15.74
N PRO A 120 34.20 14.59 15.47
CA PRO A 120 34.63 15.48 14.40
C PRO A 120 34.46 14.88 13.01
N LEU A 121 34.28 15.72 12.00
CA LEU A 121 34.14 15.30 10.59
C LEU A 121 35.43 14.68 10.01
N GLY A 122 36.54 14.80 10.73
CA GLY A 122 37.83 14.40 10.23
C GLY A 122 38.46 15.42 9.26
N VAL A 123 39.65 15.11 8.78
CA VAL A 123 40.45 15.95 7.88
C VAL A 123 40.65 15.30 6.53
N LEU A 124 40.86 16.10 5.51
CA LEU A 124 40.97 15.71 4.11
C LEU A 124 39.66 15.10 3.54
N ALA A 125 39.68 14.78 2.25
CA ALA A 125 38.52 14.21 1.56
C ALA A 125 38.13 12.80 2.06
N GLN A 126 39.03 12.12 2.76
CA GLN A 126 38.81 10.78 3.33
C GLN A 126 38.31 10.83 4.78
N HIS A 127 38.14 12.02 5.36
CA HIS A 127 37.66 12.22 6.73
C HIS A 127 38.47 11.49 7.80
N TYR A 128 39.81 11.50 7.70
CA TYR A 128 40.69 10.89 8.69
C TYR A 128 40.55 11.59 10.06
N THR A 129 40.48 10.79 11.09
CA THR A 129 40.54 11.24 12.48
C THR A 129 41.78 10.69 13.16
N PRO A 130 42.40 11.42 14.12
CA PRO A 130 43.51 10.88 14.88
C PRO A 130 43.10 9.59 15.61
N ILE A 131 44.06 8.69 15.78
CA ILE A 131 43.86 7.49 16.60
C ILE A 131 43.49 7.88 18.02
N ASN A 132 42.60 7.14 18.65
CA ASN A 132 42.02 7.43 19.98
C ASN A 132 41.13 8.69 20.04
N SER A 133 40.66 9.20 18.91
CA SER A 133 39.62 10.23 18.92
C SER A 133 38.28 9.66 19.36
N GLU A 134 37.60 10.41 20.21
CA GLU A 134 36.20 10.17 20.50
C GLU A 134 35.36 10.65 19.31
N LEU A 135 34.42 9.82 18.88
CA LEU A 135 33.50 10.12 17.78
C LEU A 135 32.07 10.18 18.31
N THR A 136 31.41 11.30 18.10
CA THR A 136 29.97 11.43 18.38
C THR A 136 29.21 11.29 17.09
N TYR A 137 28.26 10.35 17.04
CA TYR A 137 27.34 10.17 15.91
C TYR A 137 26.02 10.86 16.23
N HIS A 138 25.56 11.68 15.30
CA HIS A 138 24.22 12.27 15.32
C HIS A 138 23.38 11.56 14.27
N ILE A 139 22.29 10.94 14.72
CA ILE A 139 21.34 10.25 13.86
C ILE A 139 20.03 11.03 13.93
N ASN A 140 19.65 11.63 12.82
CA ASN A 140 18.42 12.37 12.70
C ASN A 140 17.42 11.54 11.92
N PHE A 141 16.20 11.47 12.42
CA PHE A 141 15.08 10.85 11.74
C PHE A 141 13.83 11.69 11.91
N GLN A 142 12.99 11.71 10.91
CA GLN A 142 11.75 12.47 10.94
C GLN A 142 10.70 11.77 10.07
N ASN A 143 9.53 11.53 10.64
CA ASN A 143 8.40 11.08 9.87
C ASN A 143 7.76 12.26 9.12
N THR A 144 7.99 12.35 7.82
CA THR A 144 7.38 13.36 6.92
C THR A 144 6.19 12.80 6.14
N GLY A 145 5.79 11.57 6.44
CA GLY A 145 4.61 10.93 5.85
C GLY A 145 3.29 11.47 6.43
N ASN A 146 2.19 10.94 5.91
CA ASN A 146 0.83 11.25 6.39
C ASN A 146 0.26 10.16 7.33
N ASP A 147 1.11 9.24 7.81
CA ASP A 147 0.74 8.21 8.78
C ASP A 147 1.69 8.21 9.97
N THR A 148 1.27 7.63 11.08
CA THR A 148 2.07 7.51 12.30
C THR A 148 3.14 6.43 12.15
N ALA A 149 4.37 6.73 12.55
CA ALA A 149 5.40 5.72 12.78
C ALA A 149 5.22 5.17 14.21
N TYR A 150 4.81 3.91 14.33
CA TYR A 150 4.53 3.29 15.63
C TYR A 150 5.78 2.76 16.31
N ASP A 151 6.63 2.07 15.54
CA ASP A 151 7.87 1.49 16.03
C ASP A 151 9.02 1.98 15.16
N VAL A 152 9.98 2.65 15.78
CA VAL A 152 11.16 3.16 15.10
C VAL A 152 12.37 2.38 15.61
N PHE A 153 13.12 1.79 14.68
CA PHE A 153 14.33 1.05 14.99
C PHE A 153 15.52 1.77 14.36
N ILE A 154 16.54 2.03 15.16
CA ILE A 154 17.82 2.53 14.67
C ILE A 154 18.80 1.36 14.69
N LEU A 155 19.23 0.94 13.52
CA LEU A 155 20.25 -0.09 13.36
C LEU A 155 21.50 0.57 12.78
N ASP A 156 22.60 0.50 13.53
CA ASP A 156 23.88 0.99 13.11
C ASP A 156 24.96 -0.08 13.24
N THR A 157 25.85 -0.15 12.26
CA THR A 157 27.00 -1.06 12.28
C THR A 157 28.25 -0.23 12.52
N LEU A 158 28.88 -0.43 13.67
CA LEU A 158 30.14 0.23 13.99
C LEU A 158 31.29 -0.35 13.15
N ASP A 159 32.19 0.53 12.73
CA ASP A 159 33.42 0.11 12.03
C ASP A 159 34.29 -0.74 12.98
N ALA A 160 34.98 -1.72 12.41
CA ALA A 160 35.84 -2.65 13.15
C ALA A 160 37.03 -1.96 13.86
N ASN A 161 37.35 -0.75 13.48
CA ASN A 161 38.41 0.05 14.12
C ASN A 161 37.92 0.84 15.36
N LEU A 162 36.61 0.79 15.65
CA LEU A 162 36.05 1.41 16.85
C LEU A 162 36.01 0.38 17.99
N ASP A 163 36.24 0.86 19.21
CA ASP A 163 36.08 0.03 20.40
C ASP A 163 34.62 0.00 20.85
N PRO A 164 33.88 -1.10 20.62
CA PRO A 164 32.47 -1.16 20.96
C PRO A 164 32.20 -1.12 22.47
N THR A 165 33.22 -1.36 23.29
CA THR A 165 33.05 -1.32 24.76
C THR A 165 32.93 0.10 25.31
N THR A 166 33.32 1.08 24.51
CA THR A 166 33.22 2.51 24.86
C THR A 166 31.91 3.14 24.37
N PHE A 167 31.08 2.39 23.65
CA PHE A 167 29.82 2.90 23.13
C PHE A 167 28.86 3.33 24.24
N MET A 168 28.32 4.52 24.13
CA MET A 168 27.27 5.01 25.01
C MET A 168 26.27 5.89 24.25
N VAL A 169 25.01 5.83 24.63
CA VAL A 169 23.99 6.76 24.15
C VAL A 169 24.05 8.00 25.03
N LEU A 170 24.34 9.15 24.42
CA LEU A 170 24.47 10.43 25.14
C LEU A 170 23.10 11.09 25.36
N GLU A 171 22.28 11.11 24.30
CA GLU A 171 20.99 11.81 24.31
C GLU A 171 20.02 11.15 23.33
N SER A 172 18.74 11.24 23.63
CA SER A 172 17.66 10.82 22.73
C SER A 172 16.46 11.75 22.87
N SER A 173 15.89 12.19 21.75
CA SER A 173 14.68 13.02 21.75
C SER A 173 13.40 12.25 22.11
N HIS A 174 13.46 10.91 22.13
CA HIS A 174 12.34 10.03 22.43
C HIS A 174 12.77 8.96 23.44
N PRO A 175 11.85 8.41 24.25
CA PRO A 175 12.16 7.28 25.11
C PRO A 175 12.70 6.11 24.29
N MET A 176 13.85 5.57 24.71
CA MET A 176 14.45 4.39 24.10
C MET A 176 14.21 3.18 24.99
N ALA A 177 13.84 2.06 24.39
CA ALA A 177 13.94 0.73 25.01
C ALA A 177 15.34 0.18 24.69
N ALA A 178 16.11 -0.18 25.72
CA ALA A 178 17.41 -0.83 25.59
C ALA A 178 17.26 -2.34 25.55
#